data_58376921f774e3b2bfaa0fbb3ed8827f
#
_entry.id   58376921f774e3b2bfaa0fbb3ed8827f
#
_cell.length_a   1.000
_cell.length_b   1.000
_cell.length_c   1.000
_cell.angle_alpha   90.00
_cell.angle_beta   90.00
_cell.angle_gamma   90.00
#
_symmetry.space_group_name_H-M   'P 1'
#
loop_
_entity.id
_entity.type
_entity.pdbx_description
1 polymer ?
#
loop_
_entity_poly.entity_id
_entity_poly.type
_entity_poly.pdbx_seq_one_letter_code
_entity_poly.pdbx_strand_id
1 'polypeptide(L)'
;YSTLEGSALACEGFHCWQDWSCFLNLESDEPVAPFHLAGVLTFKTANNGFLEHQLEFSRQLGIPFEFWSVSRLQSLFPSWDLSSFGPPVISDDADFGARSDAELETVFFPKGGYCPDPQLAAHNLQRAAEQHGAHFRFGEAVTGIDIKDGHVSAVTLSGAEQISCRVAVNAAGPHGQSIN
;
A
#
# COMPACT_ATOMS: atom_id res chain seq x y z
N TYR A 1 -4.71 -5.08 -6.28
CA TYR A 1 -4.38 -4.12 -7.36
C TYR A 1 -5.31 -4.33 -8.54
N SER A 2 -5.69 -3.25 -9.20
CA SER A 2 -6.69 -3.25 -10.27
C SER A 2 -6.08 -3.42 -11.67
N THR A 3 -4.76 -3.42 -11.79
CA THR A 3 -4.04 -3.59 -13.06
C THR A 3 -2.91 -4.62 -12.94
N LEU A 4 -2.50 -5.19 -14.07
CA LEU A 4 -1.38 -6.13 -14.14
C LEU A 4 -0.06 -5.47 -13.71
N GLU A 5 0.18 -4.24 -14.19
CA GLU A 5 1.38 -3.46 -13.86
C GLU A 5 1.44 -3.14 -12.36
N GLY A 6 0.31 -2.76 -11.75
CA GLY A 6 0.21 -2.54 -10.31
C GLY A 6 0.48 -3.81 -9.50
N SER A 7 0.03 -4.96 -9.99
CA SER A 7 0.30 -6.27 -9.37
C SER A 7 1.78 -6.67 -9.52
N ALA A 8 2.39 -6.40 -10.67
CA ALA A 8 3.81 -6.64 -10.90
C ALA A 8 4.70 -5.76 -9.97
N LEU A 9 4.37 -4.47 -9.87
CA LEU A 9 5.07 -3.54 -8.97
C LEU A 9 4.94 -3.97 -7.50
N ALA A 10 3.77 -4.44 -7.08
CA ALA A 10 3.57 -4.95 -5.72
C ALA A 10 4.38 -6.23 -5.45
N CYS A 11 4.52 -7.10 -6.45
CA CYS A 11 5.35 -8.29 -6.36
C CYS A 11 6.84 -7.92 -6.22
N GLU A 12 7.32 -6.96 -6.99
CA GLU A 12 8.67 -6.41 -6.86
C GLU A 12 8.88 -5.79 -5.47
N GLY A 13 7.94 -4.95 -5.01
CA GLY A 13 7.95 -4.36 -3.68
C GLY A 13 8.01 -5.40 -2.56
N PHE A 14 7.32 -6.53 -2.70
CA PHE A 14 7.42 -7.63 -1.76
C PHE A 14 8.85 -8.17 -1.64
N HIS A 15 9.57 -8.33 -2.76
CA HIS A 15 10.96 -8.77 -2.73
C HIS A 15 11.89 -7.73 -2.09
N CYS A 16 11.67 -6.44 -2.34
CA CYS A 16 12.41 -5.37 -1.67
C CYS A 16 12.21 -5.43 -0.15
N TRP A 17 10.98 -5.65 0.32
CA TRP A 17 10.67 -5.78 1.75
C TRP A 17 11.31 -7.00 2.42
N GLN A 18 11.44 -8.11 1.69
CA GLN A 18 12.09 -9.32 2.25
C GLN A 18 13.58 -9.13 2.54
N ASP A 19 14.22 -8.23 1.81
CA ASP A 19 15.63 -7.89 1.98
C ASP A 19 15.81 -6.37 2.04
N TRP A 20 15.06 -5.74 2.96
CA TRP A 20 14.93 -4.30 3.07
C TRP A 20 16.27 -3.60 3.28
N SER A 21 17.15 -4.15 4.12
CA SER A 21 18.48 -3.60 4.37
C SER A 21 19.36 -3.61 3.13
N CYS A 22 19.37 -4.71 2.39
CA CYS A 22 20.12 -4.83 1.14
C CYS A 22 19.57 -3.89 0.06
N PHE A 23 18.24 -3.82 -0.07
CA PHE A 23 17.59 -2.90 -1.01
C PHE A 23 17.98 -1.45 -0.78
N LEU A 24 18.04 -1.02 0.48
CA LEU A 24 18.38 0.35 0.87
C LEU A 24 19.88 0.62 0.88
N ASN A 25 20.71 -0.42 0.92
CA ASN A 25 22.17 -0.33 1.06
C ASN A 25 22.59 0.60 2.22
N LEU A 26 21.88 0.47 3.36
CA LEU A 26 22.19 1.24 4.57
C LEU A 26 23.46 0.72 5.25
N GLU A 27 24.11 1.59 6.01
CA GLU A 27 25.22 1.20 6.88
C GLU A 27 24.76 0.17 7.94
N SER A 28 25.66 -0.72 8.38
CA SER A 28 25.34 -1.91 9.18
C SER A 28 24.73 -1.61 10.55
N ASP A 29 24.89 -0.39 11.06
CA ASP A 29 24.49 0.01 12.42
C ASP A 29 23.12 0.71 12.46
N GLU A 30 22.52 0.99 11.29
CA GLU A 30 21.21 1.63 11.20
C GLU A 30 20.10 0.63 11.54
N PRO A 31 19.18 0.98 12.45
CA PRO A 31 18.02 0.14 12.70
C PRO A 31 17.13 0.08 11.45
N VAL A 32 16.70 -1.11 11.08
CA VAL A 32 15.93 -1.39 9.87
C VAL A 32 14.53 -1.82 10.24
N ALA A 33 13.54 -1.25 9.56
CA ALA A 33 12.14 -1.61 9.74
C ALA A 33 11.92 -3.10 9.43
N PRO A 34 11.35 -3.87 10.37
CA PRO A 34 11.12 -5.29 10.15
C PRO A 34 9.94 -5.51 9.20
N PHE A 35 10.04 -6.56 8.39
CA PHE A 35 8.94 -7.05 7.58
C PHE A 35 8.51 -8.43 8.08
N HIS A 36 7.23 -8.58 8.42
CA HIS A 36 6.65 -9.84 8.88
C HIS A 36 5.86 -10.51 7.76
N LEU A 37 6.33 -11.67 7.33
CA LEU A 37 5.61 -12.51 6.39
C LEU A 37 4.44 -13.19 7.13
N ALA A 38 3.22 -12.78 6.85
CA ALA A 38 2.01 -13.29 7.49
C ALA A 38 1.03 -13.93 6.50
N GLY A 39 1.20 -13.65 5.21
CA GLY A 39 0.20 -13.89 4.20
C GLY A 39 -0.95 -12.89 4.27
N VAL A 40 -1.84 -12.96 3.29
CA VAL A 40 -3.06 -12.13 3.20
C VAL A 40 -4.24 -13.03 2.92
N LEU A 41 -5.27 -12.96 3.76
CA LEU A 41 -6.54 -13.64 3.54
C LEU A 41 -7.56 -12.64 3.00
N THR A 42 -8.10 -12.92 1.83
CA THR A 42 -9.11 -12.09 1.18
C THR A 42 -10.43 -12.84 1.11
N PHE A 43 -11.49 -12.25 1.66
CA PHE A 43 -12.84 -12.79 1.59
C PHE A 43 -13.51 -12.28 0.31
N LYS A 44 -14.13 -13.20 -0.44
CA LYS A 44 -14.94 -12.82 -1.59
C LYS A 44 -16.28 -12.27 -1.11
N THR A 45 -16.62 -11.10 -1.61
CA THR A 45 -17.91 -10.44 -1.30
C THR A 45 -18.58 -10.04 -2.61
N ALA A 46 -19.86 -9.69 -2.54
CA ALA A 46 -20.61 -9.20 -3.71
C ALA A 46 -19.97 -7.95 -4.36
N ASN A 47 -19.20 -7.17 -3.57
CA ASN A 47 -18.66 -5.87 -3.98
C ASN A 47 -17.16 -5.90 -4.34
N ASN A 48 -16.48 -7.04 -4.23
CA ASN A 48 -15.06 -7.14 -4.58
C ASN A 48 -14.81 -7.94 -5.88
N GLY A 49 -15.58 -7.65 -6.92
CA GLY A 49 -15.41 -8.26 -8.26
C GLY A 49 -13.99 -8.11 -8.84
N PHE A 50 -13.19 -7.16 -8.32
CA PHE A 50 -11.77 -7.04 -8.67
C PHE A 50 -10.93 -8.26 -8.25
N LEU A 51 -11.40 -9.10 -7.33
CA LEU A 51 -10.68 -10.28 -6.88
C LEU A 51 -10.43 -11.26 -8.03
N GLU A 52 -11.36 -11.42 -8.95
CA GLU A 52 -11.18 -12.32 -10.11
C GLU A 52 -10.06 -11.82 -11.03
N HIS A 53 -9.99 -10.50 -11.27
CA HIS A 53 -8.87 -9.92 -12.02
C HIS A 53 -7.54 -10.08 -11.26
N GLN A 54 -7.56 -9.91 -9.94
CA GLN A 54 -6.37 -10.11 -9.11
C GLN A 54 -5.88 -11.58 -9.19
N LEU A 55 -6.76 -12.55 -9.20
CA LEU A 55 -6.41 -13.97 -9.35
C LEU A 55 -5.82 -14.25 -10.73
N GLU A 56 -6.39 -13.63 -11.77
CA GLU A 56 -5.87 -13.76 -13.15
C GLU A 56 -4.47 -13.15 -13.26
N PHE A 57 -4.24 -11.94 -12.73
CA PHE A 57 -2.92 -11.31 -12.68
C PHE A 57 -1.93 -12.14 -11.86
N SER A 58 -2.39 -12.74 -10.76
CA SER A 58 -1.55 -13.60 -9.93
C SER A 58 -1.08 -14.84 -10.71
N ARG A 59 -1.95 -15.45 -11.53
CA ARG A 59 -1.55 -16.58 -12.41
C ARG A 59 -0.52 -16.14 -13.44
N GLN A 60 -0.74 -14.99 -14.09
CA GLN A 60 0.17 -14.47 -15.11
C GLN A 60 1.56 -14.13 -14.53
N LEU A 61 1.60 -13.62 -13.31
CA LEU A 61 2.83 -13.22 -12.64
C LEU A 61 3.48 -14.34 -11.79
N GLY A 62 2.85 -15.53 -11.74
CA GLY A 62 3.35 -16.62 -10.90
C GLY A 62 3.26 -16.35 -9.40
N ILE A 63 2.35 -15.48 -8.97
CA ILE A 63 2.09 -15.19 -7.55
C ILE A 63 1.24 -16.33 -6.99
N PRO A 64 1.71 -17.08 -5.98
CA PRO A 64 0.96 -18.20 -5.43
C PRO A 64 -0.27 -17.72 -4.66
N PHE A 65 -1.36 -18.46 -4.78
CA PHE A 65 -2.55 -18.29 -3.96
C PHE A 65 -3.26 -19.64 -3.76
N GLU A 66 -4.06 -19.73 -2.71
CA GLU A 66 -4.83 -20.92 -2.33
C GLU A 66 -6.27 -20.54 -2.04
N PHE A 67 -7.20 -21.38 -2.42
CA PHE A 67 -8.58 -21.28 -1.92
C PHE A 67 -8.69 -21.99 -0.57
N TRP A 68 -9.20 -21.28 0.44
CA TRP A 68 -9.41 -21.86 1.74
C TRP A 68 -10.89 -22.08 2.00
N SER A 69 -11.23 -23.27 2.46
CA SER A 69 -12.60 -23.62 2.83
C SER A 69 -12.96 -23.03 4.22
N VAL A 70 -14.25 -22.87 4.46
CA VAL A 70 -14.78 -22.46 5.77
C VAL A 70 -14.32 -23.40 6.88
N SER A 71 -14.26 -24.72 6.62
CA SER A 71 -13.77 -25.70 7.60
C SER A 71 -12.30 -25.49 7.95
N ARG A 72 -11.43 -25.13 6.98
CA ARG A 72 -10.05 -24.77 7.24
C ARG A 72 -9.94 -23.51 8.09
N LEU A 73 -10.72 -22.49 7.76
CA LEU A 73 -10.77 -21.25 8.55
C LEU A 73 -11.23 -21.50 9.98
N GLN A 74 -12.29 -22.29 10.16
CA GLN A 74 -12.81 -22.61 11.49
C GLN A 74 -11.80 -23.39 12.34
N SER A 75 -10.99 -24.24 11.70
CA SER A 75 -9.92 -24.97 12.38
C SER A 75 -8.77 -24.05 12.83
N LEU A 76 -8.40 -23.08 12.00
CA LEU A 76 -7.30 -22.13 12.30
C LEU A 76 -7.73 -20.99 13.22
N PHE A 77 -8.96 -20.54 13.07
CA PHE A 77 -9.53 -19.38 13.77
C PHE A 77 -10.87 -19.73 14.43
N PRO A 78 -10.88 -20.59 15.47
CA PRO A 78 -12.11 -21.12 16.04
C PRO A 78 -13.01 -20.06 16.69
N SER A 79 -12.48 -18.89 17.02
CA SER A 79 -13.23 -17.77 17.58
C SER A 79 -13.86 -16.84 16.53
N TRP A 80 -13.61 -17.06 15.24
CA TRP A 80 -14.17 -16.20 14.20
C TRP A 80 -15.61 -16.57 13.90
N ASP A 81 -16.46 -15.55 13.73
CA ASP A 81 -17.76 -15.73 13.11
C ASP A 81 -17.55 -15.76 11.59
N LEU A 82 -17.72 -16.94 11.01
CA LEU A 82 -17.57 -17.19 9.58
C LEU A 82 -18.93 -17.14 8.84
N SER A 83 -19.95 -16.55 9.44
CA SER A 83 -21.20 -16.28 8.77
C SER A 83 -21.02 -15.27 7.64
N SER A 84 -21.69 -15.49 6.53
CA SER A 84 -21.81 -14.48 5.49
C SER A 84 -22.93 -13.49 5.87
N PHE A 85 -22.70 -12.22 5.56
CA PHE A 85 -23.67 -11.15 5.78
C PHE A 85 -24.14 -10.60 4.44
N GLY A 86 -25.33 -10.04 4.41
CA GLY A 86 -25.91 -9.41 3.22
C GLY A 86 -25.10 -8.22 2.70
N PRO A 87 -25.53 -7.61 1.60
CA PRO A 87 -24.84 -6.45 1.05
C PRO A 87 -24.62 -5.38 2.12
N PRO A 88 -23.50 -4.64 2.09
CA PRO A 88 -23.27 -3.56 3.04
C PRO A 88 -24.38 -2.51 2.96
N VAL A 89 -25.01 -2.22 4.09
CA VAL A 89 -26.01 -1.17 4.27
C VAL A 89 -25.57 -0.26 5.43
N ILE A 90 -26.12 0.93 5.52
CA ILE A 90 -25.85 1.86 6.63
C ILE A 90 -26.43 1.32 7.95
N SER A 91 -25.86 1.75 9.07
CA SER A 91 -26.24 1.27 10.41
C SER A 91 -27.71 1.48 10.77
N ASP A 92 -28.37 2.45 10.16
CA ASP A 92 -29.77 2.78 10.39
C ASP A 92 -30.76 1.98 9.52
N ASP A 93 -30.22 1.14 8.61
CA ASP A 93 -31.04 0.26 7.77
C ASP A 93 -31.53 -0.95 8.59
N ALA A 94 -32.77 -1.37 8.34
CA ALA A 94 -33.37 -2.52 9.04
C ALA A 94 -32.64 -3.85 8.76
N ASP A 95 -31.94 -3.94 7.61
CA ASP A 95 -31.19 -5.12 7.21
C ASP A 95 -29.71 -5.06 7.66
N PHE A 96 -29.33 -4.05 8.46
CA PHE A 96 -27.96 -3.95 8.97
C PHE A 96 -27.60 -5.17 9.82
N GLY A 97 -26.55 -5.87 9.43
CA GLY A 97 -26.09 -7.09 10.09
C GLY A 97 -26.93 -8.34 9.80
N ALA A 98 -27.84 -8.28 8.83
CA ALA A 98 -28.60 -9.46 8.41
C ALA A 98 -27.66 -10.53 7.82
N ARG A 99 -27.84 -11.78 8.27
CA ARG A 99 -27.07 -12.91 7.75
C ARG A 99 -27.55 -13.30 6.37
N SER A 100 -26.61 -13.72 5.54
CA SER A 100 -26.85 -14.25 4.21
C SER A 100 -26.61 -15.76 4.22
N ASP A 101 -27.32 -16.50 3.39
CA ASP A 101 -27.09 -17.94 3.14
C ASP A 101 -25.95 -18.19 2.14
N ALA A 102 -25.28 -17.13 1.66
CA ALA A 102 -24.16 -17.28 0.74
C ALA A 102 -22.98 -17.98 1.41
N GLU A 103 -22.39 -18.92 0.72
CA GLU A 103 -21.17 -19.58 1.18
C GLU A 103 -20.01 -18.59 1.18
N LEU A 104 -19.23 -18.59 2.26
CA LEU A 104 -18.05 -17.74 2.40
C LEU A 104 -16.90 -18.31 1.57
N GLU A 105 -16.50 -17.61 0.52
CA GLU A 105 -15.34 -17.94 -0.28
C GLU A 105 -14.13 -17.11 0.16
N THR A 106 -12.95 -17.76 0.26
CA THR A 106 -11.73 -17.10 0.67
C THR A 106 -10.54 -17.50 -0.18
N VAL A 107 -9.64 -16.54 -0.39
CA VAL A 107 -8.37 -16.73 -1.07
C VAL A 107 -7.25 -16.31 -0.13
N PHE A 108 -6.28 -17.17 0.04
CA PHE A 108 -5.07 -16.90 0.81
C PHE A 108 -3.89 -16.68 -0.14
N PHE A 109 -3.18 -15.57 0.05
CA PHE A 109 -1.95 -15.24 -0.65
C PHE A 109 -0.78 -15.39 0.33
N PRO A 110 0.03 -16.45 0.23
CA PRO A 110 1.11 -16.71 1.20
C PRO A 110 2.25 -15.69 1.12
N LYS A 111 2.46 -15.09 -0.06
CA LYS A 111 3.44 -14.01 -0.28
C LYS A 111 2.82 -12.66 0.01
N GLY A 112 2.67 -12.34 1.27
CA GLY A 112 2.18 -11.07 1.75
C GLY A 112 2.61 -10.86 3.19
N GLY A 113 2.64 -9.63 3.65
CA GLY A 113 3.07 -9.32 4.99
C GLY A 113 2.82 -7.88 5.36
N TYR A 114 3.39 -7.47 6.48
CA TYR A 114 3.24 -6.10 6.97
C TYR A 114 4.52 -5.61 7.63
N CYS A 115 4.69 -4.29 7.60
CA CYS A 115 5.69 -3.57 8.38
C CYS A 115 5.00 -2.99 9.63
N PRO A 116 5.39 -3.37 10.85
CA PRO A 116 4.76 -2.85 12.07
C PRO A 116 5.20 -1.43 12.40
N ASP A 117 6.30 -0.97 11.83
CA ASP A 117 6.86 0.38 12.06
C ASP A 117 7.01 1.17 10.76
N PRO A 118 5.90 1.79 10.27
CA PRO A 118 5.96 2.58 9.05
C PRO A 118 6.78 3.87 9.18
N GLN A 119 6.98 4.39 10.40
CA GLN A 119 7.83 5.57 10.63
C GLN A 119 9.30 5.21 10.44
N LEU A 120 9.74 4.08 11.00
CA LEU A 120 11.09 3.59 10.78
C LEU A 120 11.33 3.26 9.31
N ALA A 121 10.35 2.67 8.61
CA ALA A 121 10.44 2.39 7.18
C ALA A 121 10.65 3.69 6.36
N ALA A 122 9.88 4.73 6.65
CA ALA A 122 10.02 6.03 6.01
C ALA A 122 11.39 6.67 6.33
N HIS A 123 11.84 6.57 7.59
CA HIS A 123 13.16 7.04 8.00
C HIS A 123 14.30 6.30 7.27
N ASN A 124 14.20 4.99 7.13
CA ASN A 124 15.17 4.22 6.36
C ASN A 124 15.27 4.70 4.90
N LEU A 125 14.13 4.95 4.24
CA LEU A 125 14.11 5.52 2.88
C LEU A 125 14.77 6.91 2.84
N GLN A 126 14.49 7.75 3.83
CA GLN A 126 15.13 9.05 3.95
C GLN A 126 16.66 8.90 4.05
N ARG A 127 17.14 8.04 4.97
CA ARG A 127 18.58 7.83 5.17
C ARG A 127 19.26 7.32 3.90
N ALA A 128 18.63 6.35 3.21
CA ALA A 128 19.13 5.85 1.93
C ALA A 128 19.20 6.96 0.88
N ALA A 129 18.18 7.80 0.78
CA ALA A 129 18.18 8.92 -0.15
C ALA A 129 19.24 9.97 0.18
N GLU A 130 19.48 10.27 1.47
CA GLU A 130 20.53 11.19 1.93
C GLU A 130 21.94 10.69 1.55
N GLN A 131 22.19 9.38 1.62
CA GLN A 131 23.45 8.77 1.15
C GLN A 131 23.70 9.01 -0.34
N HIS A 132 22.62 9.20 -1.12
CA HIS A 132 22.67 9.54 -2.54
C HIS A 132 22.57 11.06 -2.81
N GLY A 133 22.70 11.89 -1.78
CA GLY A 133 22.76 13.35 -1.92
C GLY A 133 21.38 14.04 -1.92
N ALA A 134 20.31 13.37 -1.51
CA ALA A 134 19.03 14.02 -1.31
C ALA A 134 19.06 14.94 -0.08
N HIS A 135 18.33 16.06 -0.17
CA HIS A 135 18.17 17.00 0.93
C HIS A 135 16.70 17.05 1.34
N PHE A 136 16.45 16.89 2.64
CA PHE A 136 15.11 16.95 3.21
C PHE A 136 14.89 18.27 3.94
N ARG A 137 13.74 18.89 3.74
CA ARG A 137 13.30 20.09 4.45
C ARG A 137 11.97 19.79 5.12
N PHE A 138 11.97 19.73 6.42
CA PHE A 138 10.79 19.44 7.24
C PHE A 138 10.18 20.73 7.81
N GLY A 139 8.88 20.70 8.10
CA GLY A 139 8.17 21.83 8.68
C GLY A 139 7.89 22.98 7.71
N GLU A 140 8.14 22.78 6.43
CA GLU A 140 7.91 23.77 5.38
C GLU A 140 6.87 23.25 4.39
N ALA A 141 5.92 24.11 4.02
CA ALA A 141 4.93 23.79 3.01
C ALA A 141 5.34 24.36 1.65
N VAL A 142 5.14 23.59 0.59
CA VAL A 142 5.16 24.09 -0.77
C VAL A 142 3.83 24.79 -1.04
N THR A 143 3.88 26.05 -1.44
CA THR A 143 2.70 26.91 -1.69
C THR A 143 2.45 27.17 -3.16
N GLY A 144 3.41 26.87 -4.04
CA GLY A 144 3.25 27.04 -5.47
C GLY A 144 4.34 26.36 -6.28
N ILE A 145 4.04 26.17 -7.57
CA ILE A 145 4.98 25.69 -8.59
C ILE A 145 5.08 26.77 -9.65
N ASP A 146 6.30 27.29 -9.82
CA ASP A 146 6.57 28.35 -10.78
C ASP A 146 6.84 27.75 -12.16
N ILE A 147 6.12 28.25 -13.17
CA ILE A 147 6.24 27.82 -14.56
C ILE A 147 6.76 28.99 -15.40
N LYS A 148 7.82 28.74 -16.15
CA LYS A 148 8.39 29.68 -17.12
C LYS A 148 8.52 29.01 -18.49
N ASP A 149 7.99 29.65 -19.51
CA ASP A 149 8.01 29.14 -20.89
C ASP A 149 7.44 27.72 -21.04
N GLY A 150 6.39 27.38 -20.23
CA GLY A 150 5.75 26.07 -20.24
C GLY A 150 6.50 24.97 -19.48
N HIS A 151 7.57 25.30 -18.76
CA HIS A 151 8.39 24.36 -17.98
C HIS A 151 8.43 24.76 -16.50
N VAL A 152 8.52 23.77 -15.62
CA VAL A 152 8.77 24.03 -14.20
C VAL A 152 10.13 24.71 -14.04
N SER A 153 10.17 25.82 -13.31
CA SER A 153 11.38 26.59 -13.03
C SER A 153 11.77 26.61 -11.55
N ALA A 154 10.79 26.57 -10.65
CA ALA A 154 11.00 26.56 -9.22
C ALA A 154 9.78 26.04 -8.48
N VAL A 155 9.95 25.73 -7.19
CA VAL A 155 8.87 25.60 -6.22
C VAL A 155 8.99 26.72 -5.18
N THR A 156 7.84 27.26 -4.75
CA THR A 156 7.77 28.32 -3.74
C THR A 156 7.33 27.74 -2.41
N LEU A 157 8.05 28.05 -1.33
CA LEU A 157 7.80 27.61 0.03
C LEU A 157 6.97 28.65 0.81
N SER A 158 6.40 28.25 1.94
CA SER A 158 5.56 29.10 2.80
C SER A 158 6.25 30.38 3.29
N GLY A 159 7.60 30.38 3.38
CA GLY A 159 8.41 31.57 3.67
C GLY A 159 8.75 32.45 2.46
N ALA A 160 8.10 32.27 1.32
CA ALA A 160 8.39 32.92 0.04
C ALA A 160 9.79 32.61 -0.54
N GLU A 161 10.52 31.65 0.02
CA GLU A 161 11.75 31.14 -0.56
C GLU A 161 11.43 30.32 -1.80
N GLN A 162 12.24 30.44 -2.83
CA GLN A 162 12.13 29.67 -4.06
C GLN A 162 13.30 28.69 -4.20
N ILE A 163 12.96 27.44 -4.53
CA ILE A 163 13.95 26.40 -4.86
C ILE A 163 13.85 26.14 -6.36
N SER A 164 14.91 26.48 -7.09
CA SER A 164 14.98 26.23 -8.53
C SER A 164 15.03 24.73 -8.82
N CYS A 165 14.15 24.27 -9.70
CA CYS A 165 14.12 22.89 -10.17
C CYS A 165 13.58 22.81 -11.60
N ARG A 166 13.91 21.74 -12.29
CA ARG A 166 13.39 21.45 -13.65
C ARG A 166 12.21 20.49 -13.64
N VAL A 167 12.02 19.76 -12.56
CA VAL A 167 10.95 18.78 -12.35
C VAL A 167 10.47 18.91 -10.92
N ALA A 168 9.17 18.97 -10.73
CA ALA A 168 8.53 18.86 -9.42
C ALA A 168 7.63 17.62 -9.41
N VAL A 169 7.74 16.78 -8.37
CA VAL A 169 6.89 15.62 -8.16
C VAL A 169 6.01 15.88 -6.95
N ASN A 170 4.69 16.01 -7.18
CA ASN A 170 3.73 16.18 -6.11
C ASN A 170 3.30 14.81 -5.57
N ALA A 171 3.79 14.44 -4.40
CA ALA A 171 3.46 13.21 -3.69
C ALA A 171 2.72 13.49 -2.36
N ALA A 172 2.05 14.65 -2.22
CA ALA A 172 1.40 15.11 -0.99
C ALA A 172 0.08 14.36 -0.64
N GLY A 173 -0.23 13.26 -1.32
CA GLY A 173 -1.41 12.44 -1.05
C GLY A 173 -2.71 13.25 -1.17
N PRO A 174 -3.64 13.17 -0.18
CA PRO A 174 -4.92 13.88 -0.23
C PRO A 174 -4.79 15.41 -0.27
N HIS A 175 -3.66 15.94 0.16
CA HIS A 175 -3.38 17.38 0.18
C HIS A 175 -2.73 17.90 -1.10
N GLY A 176 -2.41 17.03 -2.04
CA GLY A 176 -1.73 17.40 -3.29
C GLY A 176 -2.50 18.40 -4.16
N GLN A 177 -3.83 18.46 -4.02
CA GLN A 177 -4.66 19.41 -4.77
C GLN A 177 -4.49 20.87 -4.33
N SER A 178 -3.95 21.13 -3.15
CA SER A 178 -3.73 22.49 -2.64
C SER A 178 -2.43 23.13 -3.15
N ILE A 179 -1.61 22.38 -3.91
CA ILE A 179 -0.35 22.84 -4.48
C ILE A 179 -0.60 23.11 -5.97
N ASN A 180 -0.76 24.38 -6.33
CA ASN A 180 -0.93 24.84 -7.71
C ASN A 180 0.16 25.85 -8.07
#